data_c311297564aacbc3fed8fa5bb5b755c2
#
_entry.id   c311297564aacbc3fed8fa5bb5b755c2
#
_cell.length_a   1.000
_cell.length_b   1.000
_cell.length_c   1.000
_cell.angle_alpha   90.00
_cell.angle_beta   90.00
_cell.angle_gamma   90.00
#
_symmetry.space_group_name_H-M   'P 1'
#
loop_
_entity.id
_entity.type
_entity.pdbx_description
1 polymer ?
#
loop_
_entity_poly.entity_id
_entity_poly.type
_entity_poly.pdbx_seq_one_letter_code
_entity_poly.pdbx_strand_id
1 'polypeptide(L)'
;MKTLTPTDVSLRLARPWTENTLAQSEVLIDGENTGEVITGEVLEAAVEWRQHRILFVTDNIPFEDYLRIYLFDAQWRIVDSAVLGAMYATGSFSGLEIRPPNVVRFDFIGGVTWTLELLETARFCLPFTDPRGVSRPLGFFRRFNIKRRPLPESSRTDAIER
;
A
#
# COMPACT_ATOMS: atom_id res chain seq x y z
N MET A 1 1.64 4.92 -16.11
CA MET A 1 1.92 4.11 -14.90
C MET A 1 2.85 2.99 -15.25
N LYS A 2 3.84 2.74 -14.43
CA LYS A 2 4.74 1.59 -14.55
C LYS A 2 5.19 1.08 -13.18
N THR A 3 5.47 -0.20 -13.08
CA THR A 3 6.11 -0.79 -11.91
C THR A 3 7.58 -0.40 -11.88
N LEU A 4 8.07 -0.01 -10.72
CA LEU A 4 9.49 0.23 -10.47
C LEU A 4 10.16 -1.06 -9.99
N THR A 5 11.42 -1.24 -10.35
CA THR A 5 12.21 -2.40 -9.97
C THR A 5 12.95 -2.16 -8.64
N PRO A 6 13.45 -3.21 -7.97
CA PRO A 6 14.29 -3.04 -6.77
C PRO A 6 15.58 -2.24 -7.00
N THR A 7 16.02 -2.08 -8.24
CA THR A 7 17.14 -1.21 -8.60
C THR A 7 16.72 0.26 -8.65
N ASP A 8 15.48 0.55 -9.04
CA ASP A 8 14.96 1.92 -9.09
C ASP A 8 14.67 2.44 -7.68
N VAL A 9 13.97 1.63 -6.86
CA VAL A 9 13.58 1.97 -5.48
C VAL A 9 13.84 0.78 -4.57
N SER A 10 14.42 1.05 -3.42
CA SER A 10 14.66 0.04 -2.38
C SER A 10 14.53 0.62 -0.98
N LEU A 11 14.46 -0.24 0.02
CA LEU A 11 14.47 0.14 1.42
C LEU A 11 15.74 -0.37 2.08
N ARG A 12 16.30 0.44 2.98
CA ARG A 12 17.37 0.04 3.89
C ARG A 12 16.87 0.13 5.31
N LEU A 13 16.85 -0.99 6.03
CA LEU A 13 16.41 -1.01 7.42
C LEU A 13 17.31 -0.10 8.27
N ALA A 14 16.69 0.93 8.89
CA ALA A 14 17.36 1.85 9.79
C ALA A 14 17.19 1.43 11.25
N ARG A 15 16.01 0.94 11.60
CA ARG A 15 15.68 0.41 12.93
C ARG A 15 14.79 -0.82 12.80
N PRO A 16 15.20 -1.97 13.36
CA PRO A 16 14.34 -3.14 13.42
C PRO A 16 13.13 -2.89 14.33
N TRP A 17 12.05 -3.65 14.12
CA TRP A 17 10.94 -3.63 15.06
C TRP A 17 11.33 -4.24 16.41
N THR A 18 10.67 -3.78 17.45
CA THR A 18 10.75 -4.32 18.80
C THR A 18 9.33 -4.48 19.35
N GLU A 19 9.17 -5.05 20.53
CA GLU A 19 7.85 -5.14 21.18
C GLU A 19 7.14 -3.78 21.34
N ASN A 20 7.90 -2.69 21.33
CA ASN A 20 7.36 -1.35 21.58
C ASN A 20 7.45 -0.41 20.36
N THR A 21 8.16 -0.78 19.30
CA THR A 21 8.41 0.09 18.14
C THR A 21 8.33 -0.67 16.82
N LEU A 22 7.69 -0.07 15.84
CA LEU A 22 7.67 -0.59 14.48
C LEU A 22 9.01 -0.37 13.77
N ALA A 23 9.32 -1.22 12.80
CA ALA A 23 10.50 -1.07 11.98
C ALA A 23 10.46 0.26 11.21
N GLN A 24 11.62 0.85 11.01
CA GLN A 24 11.80 2.06 10.21
C GLN A 24 12.87 1.81 9.15
N SER A 25 12.58 2.24 7.93
CA SER A 25 13.46 2.08 6.78
C SER A 25 13.70 3.40 6.06
N GLU A 26 14.92 3.57 5.57
CA GLU A 26 15.28 4.65 4.67
C GLU A 26 14.88 4.29 3.24
N VAL A 27 14.35 5.26 2.50
CA VAL A 27 14.01 5.10 1.10
C VAL A 27 15.22 5.44 0.23
N LEU A 28 15.64 4.49 -0.60
CA LEU A 28 16.76 4.64 -1.52
C LEU A 28 16.26 4.68 -2.97
N ILE A 29 16.85 5.55 -3.77
CA ILE A 29 16.63 5.69 -5.20
C ILE A 29 17.94 5.48 -5.92
N ASP A 30 17.97 4.53 -6.85
CA ASP A 30 19.21 4.15 -7.55
C ASP A 30 20.37 3.89 -6.58
N GLY A 31 20.04 3.39 -5.38
CA GLY A 31 20.98 3.12 -4.29
C GLY A 31 21.35 4.33 -3.42
N GLU A 32 20.88 5.53 -3.74
CA GLU A 32 21.14 6.75 -2.97
C GLU A 32 20.00 7.06 -1.99
N ASN A 33 20.37 7.53 -0.79
CA ASN A 33 19.40 7.87 0.24
C ASN A 33 18.65 9.16 -0.10
N THR A 34 17.32 9.11 -0.11
CA THR A 34 16.46 10.27 -0.34
C THR A 34 16.38 11.21 0.86
N GLY A 35 16.77 10.76 2.05
CA GLY A 35 16.55 11.44 3.32
C GLY A 35 15.21 11.13 3.98
N GLU A 36 14.32 10.43 3.28
CA GLU A 36 13.03 10.01 3.83
C GLU A 36 13.13 8.70 4.61
N VAL A 37 12.53 8.68 5.79
CA VAL A 37 12.41 7.50 6.65
C VAL A 37 10.93 7.18 6.81
N ILE A 38 10.57 5.93 6.52
CA ILE A 38 9.20 5.43 6.62
C ILE A 38 9.09 4.30 7.63
N THR A 39 7.88 4.07 8.11
CA THR A 39 7.57 2.87 8.91
C THR A 39 7.34 1.69 7.98
N GLY A 40 7.89 0.54 8.35
CA GLY A 40 7.82 -0.72 7.61
C GLY A 40 9.20 -1.22 7.19
N GLU A 41 9.27 -2.48 6.80
CA GLU A 41 10.54 -3.17 6.55
C GLU A 41 10.67 -3.70 5.13
N VAL A 42 9.59 -4.26 4.57
CA VAL A 42 9.62 -4.94 3.27
C VAL A 42 8.91 -4.12 2.21
N LEU A 43 9.63 -3.75 1.15
CA LEU A 43 9.03 -3.16 -0.05
C LEU A 43 8.40 -4.25 -0.91
N GLU A 44 7.09 -4.33 -0.89
CA GLU A 44 6.31 -5.31 -1.66
C GLU A 44 6.18 -4.91 -3.13
N ALA A 45 5.97 -3.63 -3.39
CA ALA A 45 5.88 -3.07 -4.72
C ALA A 45 6.10 -1.57 -4.74
N ALA A 46 6.51 -1.05 -5.88
CA ALA A 46 6.58 0.37 -6.14
C ALA A 46 6.04 0.67 -7.55
N VAL A 47 5.25 1.74 -7.65
CA VAL A 47 4.62 2.15 -8.91
C VAL A 47 4.87 3.63 -9.16
N GLU A 48 5.30 3.96 -10.36
CA GLU A 48 5.41 5.34 -10.83
C GLU A 48 4.13 5.77 -11.56
N TRP A 49 3.61 6.92 -11.20
CA TRP A 49 2.49 7.56 -11.85
C TRP A 49 2.73 9.05 -12.01
N ARG A 50 2.94 9.49 -13.26
CA ARG A 50 3.34 10.89 -13.54
C ARG A 50 4.61 11.25 -12.77
N GLN A 51 4.56 12.28 -11.92
CA GLN A 51 5.66 12.70 -11.04
C GLN A 51 5.57 12.12 -9.63
N HIS A 52 4.62 11.20 -9.39
CA HIS A 52 4.44 10.57 -8.08
C HIS A 52 4.93 9.13 -8.08
N ARG A 53 5.30 8.64 -6.91
CA ARG A 53 5.66 7.24 -6.66
C ARG A 53 4.84 6.71 -5.51
N ILE A 54 4.33 5.50 -5.68
CA ILE A 54 3.56 4.80 -4.66
C ILE A 54 4.39 3.63 -4.20
N LEU A 55 4.62 3.53 -2.89
CA LEU A 55 5.29 2.41 -2.27
C LEU A 55 4.28 1.61 -1.45
N PHE A 56 4.30 0.30 -1.61
CA PHE A 56 3.58 -0.67 -0.80
C PHE A 56 4.58 -1.38 0.09
N VAL A 57 4.45 -1.21 1.40
CA VAL A 57 5.43 -1.65 2.38
C VAL A 57 4.74 -2.42 3.50
N THR A 58 5.27 -3.58 3.88
CA THR A 58 4.79 -4.35 5.03
C THR A 58 5.73 -4.24 6.22
N ASP A 59 5.19 -4.51 7.41
CA ASP A 59 5.93 -4.40 8.67
C ASP A 59 6.82 -5.63 8.93
N ASN A 60 6.61 -6.74 8.22
CA ASN A 60 7.31 -8.02 8.41
C ASN A 60 7.14 -8.58 9.83
N ILE A 61 5.98 -8.39 10.44
CA ILE A 61 5.65 -8.91 11.77
C ILE A 61 4.83 -10.19 11.58
N PRO A 62 5.27 -11.34 12.11
CA PRO A 62 4.51 -12.57 12.01
C PRO A 62 3.10 -12.43 12.63
N PHE A 63 2.08 -12.91 11.94
CA PHE A 63 0.67 -12.98 12.37
C PHE A 63 -0.09 -11.63 12.52
N GLU A 64 0.59 -10.49 12.46
CA GLU A 64 -0.03 -9.16 12.55
C GLU A 64 0.61 -8.19 11.55
N ASP A 65 0.72 -8.60 10.32
CA ASP A 65 1.35 -7.75 9.30
C ASP A 65 0.37 -6.70 8.77
N TYR A 66 0.86 -5.46 8.64
CA TYR A 66 0.13 -4.33 8.11
C TYR A 66 0.75 -3.89 6.79
N LEU A 67 -0.10 -3.54 5.83
CA LEU A 67 0.34 -2.93 4.58
C LEU A 67 0.27 -1.40 4.70
N ARG A 68 1.39 -0.75 4.51
CA ARG A 68 1.52 0.70 4.46
C ARG A 68 1.67 1.16 3.03
N ILE A 69 0.88 2.14 2.66
CA ILE A 69 0.89 2.73 1.33
C ILE A 69 1.34 4.17 1.48
N TYR A 70 2.42 4.53 0.79
CA TYR A 70 2.97 5.88 0.78
C TYR A 70 2.93 6.44 -0.62
N LEU A 71 2.39 7.65 -0.77
CA LEU A 71 2.46 8.41 -2.01
C LEU A 71 3.47 9.53 -1.85
N PHE A 72 4.48 9.51 -2.70
CA PHE A 72 5.54 10.53 -2.74
C PHE A 72 5.38 11.45 -3.94
N ASP A 73 5.78 12.71 -3.77
CA ASP A 73 5.93 13.67 -4.88
C ASP A 73 7.27 13.50 -5.61
N ALA A 74 7.53 14.39 -6.57
CA ALA A 74 8.77 14.36 -7.35
C ALA A 74 10.04 14.63 -6.50
N GLN A 75 9.90 15.27 -5.34
CA GLN A 75 10.98 15.55 -4.40
C GLN A 75 11.08 14.52 -3.29
N TRP A 76 10.40 13.38 -3.42
CA TRP A 76 10.35 12.31 -2.43
C TRP A 76 9.78 12.71 -1.07
N ARG A 77 8.87 13.67 -1.03
CA ARG A 77 8.12 14.00 0.17
C ARG A 77 6.82 13.21 0.18
N ILE A 78 6.43 12.68 1.33
CA ILE A 78 5.14 12.00 1.51
C ILE A 78 4.03 13.03 1.39
N VAL A 79 3.15 12.86 0.41
CA VAL A 79 2.00 13.74 0.18
C VAL A 79 0.66 13.11 0.55
N ASP A 80 0.62 11.80 0.72
CA ASP A 80 -0.52 11.05 1.27
C ASP A 80 -0.06 9.66 1.73
N SER A 81 -0.77 9.06 2.68
CA SER A 81 -0.49 7.71 3.14
C SER A 81 -1.71 7.02 3.72
N ALA A 82 -1.69 5.69 3.75
CA ALA A 82 -2.72 4.87 4.37
C ALA A 82 -2.10 3.58 4.93
N VAL A 83 -2.76 2.99 5.92
CA VAL A 83 -2.41 1.70 6.50
C VAL A 83 -3.60 0.76 6.36
N LEU A 84 -3.36 -0.43 5.80
CA LEU A 84 -4.33 -1.51 5.74
C LEU A 84 -3.94 -2.58 6.73
N GLY A 85 -4.89 -2.97 7.55
CA GLY A 85 -4.70 -4.03 8.53
C GLY A 85 -5.92 -4.17 9.42
N ALA A 86 -6.01 -5.33 10.08
CA ALA A 86 -6.97 -5.59 11.12
C ALA A 86 -6.32 -6.45 12.19
N MET A 87 -6.71 -6.24 13.45
CA MET A 87 -6.25 -7.06 14.55
C MET A 87 -6.56 -8.54 14.25
N TYR A 88 -5.58 -9.40 14.46
CA TYR A 88 -5.66 -10.84 14.23
C TYR A 88 -5.91 -11.27 12.77
N ALA A 89 -5.74 -10.38 11.80
CA ALA A 89 -5.79 -10.72 10.39
C ALA A 89 -4.37 -10.80 9.82
N THR A 90 -4.02 -11.96 9.30
CA THR A 90 -2.81 -12.12 8.50
C THR A 90 -3.13 -11.86 7.05
N GLY A 91 -2.31 -11.05 6.41
CA GLY A 91 -2.39 -10.81 4.98
C GLY A 91 -1.03 -10.96 4.34
N SER A 92 -0.99 -11.35 3.08
CA SER A 92 0.20 -11.23 2.26
C SER A 92 -0.12 -10.42 1.00
N PHE A 93 0.78 -9.53 0.66
CA PHE A 93 0.64 -8.71 -0.54
C PHE A 93 0.83 -9.55 -1.79
N SER A 94 -0.13 -9.48 -2.72
CA SER A 94 -0.07 -10.22 -3.98
C SER A 94 -0.98 -9.57 -5.03
N GLY A 95 -0.92 -10.10 -6.26
CA GLY A 95 -1.86 -9.75 -7.31
C GLY A 95 -1.81 -8.30 -7.77
N LEU A 96 -0.65 -7.64 -7.70
CA LEU A 96 -0.53 -6.25 -8.16
C LEU A 96 -0.89 -6.16 -9.64
N GLU A 97 -1.88 -5.33 -9.95
CA GLU A 97 -2.34 -5.05 -11.30
C GLU A 97 -2.44 -3.55 -11.51
N ILE A 98 -1.70 -3.04 -12.50
CA ILE A 98 -1.79 -1.65 -12.92
C ILE A 98 -2.92 -1.51 -13.94
N ARG A 99 -3.85 -0.61 -13.66
CA ARG A 99 -4.96 -0.24 -14.52
C ARG A 99 -4.89 1.25 -14.88
N PRO A 100 -4.26 1.58 -16.02
CA PRO A 100 -4.22 2.96 -16.48
C PRO A 100 -5.63 3.57 -16.62
N PRO A 101 -5.79 4.88 -16.43
CA PRO A 101 -4.71 5.87 -16.26
C PRO A 101 -4.20 6.04 -14.84
N ASN A 102 -4.93 5.63 -13.80
CA ASN A 102 -4.67 6.06 -12.42
C ASN A 102 -5.09 5.04 -11.35
N VAL A 103 -5.26 3.77 -11.71
CA VAL A 103 -5.76 2.74 -10.78
C VAL A 103 -4.72 1.63 -10.58
N VAL A 104 -4.55 1.20 -9.34
CA VAL A 104 -3.79 0.02 -8.95
C VAL A 104 -4.69 -0.92 -8.17
N ARG A 105 -4.68 -2.20 -8.49
CA ARG A 105 -5.35 -3.27 -7.75
C ARG A 105 -4.33 -4.18 -7.10
N PHE A 106 -4.68 -4.72 -5.96
CA PHE A 106 -3.85 -5.67 -5.22
C PHE A 106 -4.70 -6.46 -4.22
N ASP A 107 -4.19 -7.60 -3.78
CA ASP A 107 -4.75 -8.41 -2.72
C ASP A 107 -3.88 -8.28 -1.47
N PHE A 108 -4.49 -8.25 -0.29
CA PHE A 108 -3.77 -8.23 0.98
C PHE A 108 -4.51 -8.99 2.08
N ILE A 109 -5.62 -8.48 2.60
CA ILE A 109 -6.38 -9.09 3.69
C ILE A 109 -7.86 -9.29 3.31
N GLY A 110 -8.51 -10.24 3.97
CA GLY A 110 -9.96 -10.43 3.95
C GLY A 110 -10.52 -11.05 2.68
N GLY A 111 -9.70 -11.72 1.85
CA GLY A 111 -10.17 -12.37 0.63
C GLY A 111 -10.86 -11.41 -0.33
N VAL A 112 -10.40 -10.17 -0.39
CA VAL A 112 -10.95 -9.11 -1.23
C VAL A 112 -9.85 -8.46 -2.04
N THR A 113 -10.21 -7.96 -3.22
CA THR A 113 -9.32 -7.11 -4.01
C THR A 113 -9.49 -5.67 -3.58
N TRP A 114 -8.37 -5.06 -3.24
CA TRP A 114 -8.28 -3.65 -2.95
C TRP A 114 -8.00 -2.86 -4.21
N THR A 115 -8.61 -1.70 -4.33
CA THR A 115 -8.42 -0.79 -5.46
C THR A 115 -7.97 0.57 -4.93
N LEU A 116 -6.82 1.02 -5.39
CA LEU A 116 -6.28 2.35 -5.13
C LEU A 116 -6.45 3.19 -6.39
N GLU A 117 -7.13 4.33 -6.27
CA GLU A 117 -7.35 5.29 -7.34
C GLU A 117 -6.60 6.58 -7.03
N LEU A 118 -5.63 6.93 -7.86
CA LEU A 118 -4.83 8.15 -7.74
C LEU A 118 -5.61 9.35 -8.23
N LEU A 119 -5.49 10.46 -7.51
CA LEU A 119 -6.15 11.71 -7.82
C LEU A 119 -5.14 12.73 -8.35
N GLU A 120 -5.46 13.37 -9.47
CA GLU A 120 -4.59 14.40 -10.08
C GLU A 120 -4.40 15.61 -9.16
N THR A 121 -5.44 15.95 -8.41
CA THR A 121 -5.44 17.02 -7.42
C THR A 121 -5.92 16.50 -6.07
N ALA A 122 -5.47 17.14 -5.00
CA ALA A 122 -5.95 16.82 -3.66
C ALA A 122 -7.45 17.09 -3.59
N ARG A 123 -8.21 16.11 -3.05
CA ARG A 123 -9.65 16.19 -2.87
C ARG A 123 -9.98 16.34 -1.40
N PHE A 124 -10.90 17.24 -1.09
CA PHE A 124 -11.47 17.32 0.25
C PHE A 124 -12.25 16.04 0.58
N CYS A 125 -12.01 15.50 1.76
CA CYS A 125 -12.65 14.29 2.24
C CYS A 125 -12.81 14.37 3.77
N LEU A 126 -13.97 13.96 4.27
CA LEU A 126 -14.15 13.89 5.72
C LEU A 126 -13.29 12.77 6.30
N PRO A 127 -12.70 12.97 7.50
CA PRO A 127 -12.02 11.92 8.22
C PRO A 127 -12.93 10.71 8.47
N PHE A 128 -12.34 9.53 8.59
CA PHE A 128 -13.05 8.28 8.94
C PHE A 128 -14.05 7.77 7.89
N THR A 129 -13.92 8.18 6.63
CA THR A 129 -14.79 7.73 5.53
C THR A 129 -14.16 6.60 4.70
N ASP A 130 -12.99 6.11 5.07
CA ASP A 130 -12.34 4.97 4.41
C ASP A 130 -13.05 3.64 4.71
N PRO A 131 -12.88 2.62 3.86
CA PRO A 131 -13.38 1.29 4.13
C PRO A 131 -12.82 0.71 5.43
N ARG A 132 -13.57 -0.21 6.04
CA ARG A 132 -13.10 -0.93 7.22
C ARG A 132 -11.76 -1.63 6.95
N GLY A 133 -10.82 -1.47 7.85
CA GLY A 133 -9.45 -2.00 7.74
C GLY A 133 -8.45 -1.00 7.16
N VAL A 134 -8.90 0.18 6.74
CA VAL A 134 -8.05 1.28 6.30
C VAL A 134 -8.00 2.36 7.36
N SER A 135 -6.81 2.78 7.74
CA SER A 135 -6.57 3.94 8.60
C SER A 135 -5.63 4.93 7.93
N ARG A 136 -5.81 6.21 8.24
CA ARG A 136 -4.99 7.31 7.72
C ARG A 136 -4.61 8.29 8.81
N PRO A 137 -3.53 9.05 8.62
CA PRO A 137 -3.28 10.24 9.42
C PRO A 137 -4.49 11.18 9.36
N LEU A 138 -4.76 11.87 10.47
CA LEU A 138 -5.85 12.83 10.50
C LEU A 138 -5.60 13.96 9.48
N GLY A 139 -6.56 14.18 8.60
CA GLY A 139 -6.49 15.18 7.55
C GLY A 139 -7.77 15.25 6.75
N PHE A 140 -7.96 16.37 6.03
CA PHE A 140 -9.17 16.63 5.23
C PHE A 140 -8.91 16.56 3.72
N PHE A 141 -7.69 16.27 3.30
CA PHE A 141 -7.35 16.19 1.89
C PHE A 141 -6.69 14.85 1.58
N ARG A 142 -7.03 14.29 0.42
CA ARG A 142 -6.50 13.03 -0.07
C ARG A 142 -6.01 13.16 -1.49
N ARG A 143 -4.96 12.39 -1.78
CA ARG A 143 -4.39 12.25 -3.11
C ARG A 143 -4.66 10.89 -3.73
N PHE A 144 -5.21 9.95 -2.97
CA PHE A 144 -5.73 8.70 -3.49
C PHE A 144 -6.91 8.19 -2.67
N ASN A 145 -7.79 7.45 -3.32
CA ASN A 145 -8.90 6.73 -2.70
C ASN A 145 -8.57 5.25 -2.61
N ILE A 146 -9.04 4.59 -1.55
CA ILE A 146 -8.99 3.15 -1.41
C ILE A 146 -10.41 2.62 -1.39
N LYS A 147 -10.68 1.59 -2.19
CA LYS A 147 -11.95 0.88 -2.27
C LYS A 147 -11.73 -0.60 -2.04
N ARG A 148 -12.69 -1.24 -1.40
CA ARG A 148 -12.71 -2.66 -1.14
C ARG A 148 -13.79 -3.31 -2.01
N ARG A 149 -13.44 -4.37 -2.74
CA ARG A 149 -14.40 -5.18 -3.49
C ARG A 149 -14.25 -6.64 -3.06
N PRO A 150 -15.36 -7.33 -2.73
CA PRO A 150 -15.32 -8.78 -2.53
C PRO A 150 -14.80 -9.43 -3.82
N LEU A 151 -14.01 -10.49 -3.68
CA LEU A 151 -13.69 -11.34 -4.82
C LEU A 151 -15.00 -11.94 -5.32
N PRO A 152 -15.22 -12.04 -6.65
CA PRO A 152 -16.36 -12.76 -7.17
C PRO A 152 -16.28 -14.20 -6.62
N GLU A 153 -17.36 -14.69 -6.05
CA GLU A 153 -17.48 -16.10 -5.69
C GLU A 153 -17.17 -16.89 -6.95
N SER A 154 -16.08 -17.65 -6.92
CA SER A 154 -15.84 -18.64 -7.96
C SER A 154 -17.07 -19.55 -7.95
N SER A 155 -17.85 -19.52 -9.02
CA SER A 155 -18.97 -20.42 -9.21
C SER A 155 -18.48 -21.83 -8.92
N ARG A 156 -18.84 -22.37 -7.76
CA ARG A 156 -18.81 -23.81 -7.52
C ARG A 156 -19.74 -24.37 -8.58
N THR A 157 -19.16 -24.87 -9.62
CA THR A 157 -19.83 -25.81 -10.51
C THR A 157 -20.02 -27.06 -9.65
N ASP A 158 -21.19 -27.17 -9.05
CA ASP A 158 -21.65 -28.44 -8.52
C ASP A 158 -21.77 -29.40 -9.68
N ALA A 159 -20.70 -30.14 -9.92
CA ALA A 159 -20.79 -31.36 -10.67
C ALA A 159 -21.56 -32.33 -9.80
N ILE A 160 -22.87 -32.29 -9.89
CA ILE A 160 -23.72 -33.42 -9.47
C ILE A 160 -23.52 -34.48 -10.54
N GLU A 161 -22.58 -35.36 -10.29
CA GLU A 161 -22.57 -36.65 -10.97
C GLU A 161 -23.71 -37.49 -10.42
N ARG A 162 -24.54 -37.87 -11.33
CA ARG A 162 -25.58 -38.88 -11.11
C ARG A 162 -24.97 -40.29 -10.92
#